data_9e42ad5f96d25971650db2a0f89eb4ef
#
_entry.id   9e42ad5f96d25971650db2a0f89eb4ef
#
_cell.length_a   1.000
_cell.length_b   1.000
_cell.length_c   1.000
_cell.angle_alpha   90.00
_cell.angle_beta   90.00
_cell.angle_gamma   90.00
#
_symmetry.space_group_name_H-M   'P 1'
#
loop_
_entity.id
_entity.type
_entity.pdbx_description
1 polymer ?
#
loop_
_entity_poly.entity_id
_entity_poly.type
_entity_poly.pdbx_seq_one_letter_code
_entity_poly.pdbx_strand_id
1 'polypeptide(L)'
;MNLNFRKKIKILTDFRSNLKMFNLDKNKIQEIKKKFKNIEFEFVDLNKMKKKYNADIYWGTRINDDIFKRCINLKWIHFGSVGIDKLDYDNVDLKKILVSNSKSINSDAVFNLILYFLIDTSRKILKGKNLNNRITYEKIYKKCKDLSDQKICVLGYGNISKKLQRFSDLYKLDIKFLSQRKNKKIDVINEREFLNNIKNYDTIINLLKFNSKNNNFLNKKIFDKMKKNINLILVGRLKTIDLSSLSFFLKKNKNAMCYMDGILEEPKLNKIKNYKNIFITPHIGGYFKNYWIKQISIFEVNLKLFLSKKKLKNLVN
;
A
#
# COMPACT_ATOMS: atom_id res chain seq x y z
N MET A 1 -15.51 -51.21 -3.32
CA MET A 1 -15.40 -49.82 -3.85
C MET A 1 -14.97 -48.91 -2.72
N ASN A 2 -13.68 -48.58 -2.61
CA ASN A 2 -13.17 -47.68 -1.59
C ASN A 2 -13.51 -46.24 -1.96
N LEU A 3 -14.50 -45.66 -1.32
CA LEU A 3 -14.74 -44.22 -1.30
C LEU A 3 -13.57 -43.58 -0.55
N ASN A 4 -12.55 -43.19 -1.30
CA ASN A 4 -11.51 -42.29 -0.81
C ASN A 4 -12.18 -40.98 -0.39
N PHE A 5 -12.52 -40.86 0.90
CA PHE A 5 -12.91 -39.58 1.50
C PHE A 5 -11.77 -38.60 1.30
N ARG A 6 -11.81 -37.77 0.24
CA ARG A 6 -10.87 -36.70 0.04
C ARG A 6 -10.87 -35.83 1.30
N LYS A 7 -9.79 -35.86 2.04
CA LYS A 7 -9.57 -35.08 3.27
C LYS A 7 -10.00 -33.63 3.02
N LYS A 8 -10.93 -33.10 3.83
CA LYS A 8 -11.35 -31.69 3.76
C LYS A 8 -10.16 -30.78 3.99
N ILE A 9 -9.99 -29.77 3.15
CA ILE A 9 -9.00 -28.71 3.33
C ILE A 9 -9.52 -27.73 4.37
N LYS A 10 -8.78 -27.55 5.43
CA LYS A 10 -9.14 -26.64 6.54
C LYS A 10 -8.49 -25.28 6.35
N ILE A 11 -9.33 -24.23 6.31
CA ILE A 11 -8.95 -22.83 6.12
C ILE A 11 -9.21 -22.08 7.42
N LEU A 12 -8.14 -21.65 8.06
CA LEU A 12 -8.20 -20.78 9.23
C LEU A 12 -8.21 -19.32 8.80
N THR A 13 -9.02 -18.48 9.43
CA THR A 13 -9.12 -17.06 9.07
C THR A 13 -9.37 -16.14 10.27
N ASP A 14 -8.73 -14.97 10.27
CA ASP A 14 -8.92 -13.89 11.25
C ASP A 14 -9.84 -12.76 10.75
N PHE A 15 -10.54 -12.95 9.65
CA PHE A 15 -11.43 -11.93 9.08
C PHE A 15 -12.70 -11.71 9.93
N ARG A 16 -12.49 -11.39 11.20
CA ARG A 16 -13.50 -10.84 12.11
C ARG A 16 -12.95 -9.56 12.72
N SER A 17 -13.65 -8.47 12.54
CA SER A 17 -13.26 -7.14 13.02
C SER A 17 -14.49 -6.42 13.55
N ASN A 18 -14.29 -5.50 14.47
CA ASN A 18 -15.34 -4.56 14.91
C ASN A 18 -15.81 -3.67 13.74
N LEU A 19 -14.97 -3.49 12.72
CA LEU A 19 -15.32 -2.80 11.49
C LEU A 19 -15.94 -3.79 10.50
N LYS A 20 -17.26 -3.70 10.28
CA LYS A 20 -18.03 -4.60 9.40
C LYS A 20 -17.42 -4.76 7.99
N MET A 21 -16.79 -3.71 7.48
CA MET A 21 -16.16 -3.72 6.17
C MET A 21 -15.01 -4.76 6.03
N PHE A 22 -14.41 -5.19 7.13
CA PHE A 22 -13.34 -6.19 7.15
C PHE A 22 -13.81 -7.59 7.54
N ASN A 23 -15.12 -7.79 7.69
CA ASN A 23 -15.67 -9.09 8.05
C ASN A 23 -15.95 -9.95 6.83
N LEU A 24 -15.45 -11.17 6.86
CA LEU A 24 -15.87 -12.23 5.96
C LEU A 24 -17.15 -12.84 6.53
N ASP A 25 -18.29 -12.46 5.99
CA ASP A 25 -19.59 -12.92 6.48
C ASP A 25 -19.91 -14.37 6.04
N LYS A 26 -20.97 -14.94 6.65
CA LYS A 26 -21.42 -16.30 6.36
C LYS A 26 -21.84 -16.49 4.90
N ASN A 27 -22.45 -15.48 4.27
CA ASN A 27 -22.92 -15.59 2.88
C ASN A 27 -21.74 -15.72 1.92
N LYS A 28 -20.71 -14.90 2.09
CA LYS A 28 -19.47 -14.99 1.30
C LYS A 28 -18.77 -16.35 1.45
N ILE A 29 -18.74 -16.89 2.69
CA ILE A 29 -18.22 -18.24 2.92
C ILE A 29 -19.05 -19.29 2.19
N GLN A 30 -20.38 -19.19 2.22
CA GLN A 30 -21.25 -20.13 1.52
C GLN A 30 -21.03 -20.07 0.00
N GLU A 31 -20.83 -18.89 -0.57
CA GLU A 31 -20.50 -18.74 -1.99
C GLU A 31 -19.20 -19.45 -2.35
N ILE A 32 -18.15 -19.32 -1.53
CA ILE A 32 -16.89 -20.04 -1.74
C ILE A 32 -17.11 -21.55 -1.61
N LYS A 33 -17.84 -22.00 -0.59
CA LYS A 33 -18.16 -23.44 -0.38
C LYS A 33 -18.96 -24.06 -1.51
N LYS A 34 -19.86 -23.32 -2.14
CA LYS A 34 -20.60 -23.78 -3.34
C LYS A 34 -19.65 -24.11 -4.50
N LYS A 35 -18.60 -23.32 -4.66
CA LYS A 35 -17.58 -23.54 -5.71
C LYS A 35 -16.55 -24.62 -5.36
N PHE A 36 -16.25 -24.77 -4.07
CA PHE A 36 -15.22 -25.69 -3.54
C PHE A 36 -15.81 -26.60 -2.46
N LYS A 37 -16.32 -27.78 -2.83
CA LYS A 37 -17.09 -28.66 -1.94
C LYS A 37 -16.29 -29.24 -0.76
N ASN A 38 -14.98 -29.40 -0.89
CA ASN A 38 -14.15 -30.07 0.12
C ASN A 38 -13.33 -29.10 0.99
N ILE A 39 -13.92 -27.94 1.34
CA ILE A 39 -13.28 -26.94 2.21
C ILE A 39 -14.09 -26.69 3.46
N GLU A 40 -13.38 -26.36 4.53
CA GLU A 40 -13.96 -25.98 5.81
C GLU A 40 -13.29 -24.70 6.32
N PHE A 41 -14.09 -23.75 6.82
CA PHE A 41 -13.59 -22.50 7.42
C PHE A 41 -13.71 -22.55 8.94
N GLU A 42 -12.63 -22.20 9.62
CA GLU A 42 -12.61 -21.94 11.06
C GLU A 42 -12.12 -20.50 11.30
N PHE A 43 -12.88 -19.73 12.11
CA PHE A 43 -12.50 -18.40 12.51
C PHE A 43 -11.63 -18.43 13.76
N VAL A 44 -10.61 -17.58 13.81
CA VAL A 44 -9.71 -17.42 14.94
C VAL A 44 -9.56 -15.94 15.31
N ASP A 45 -9.46 -15.69 16.62
CA ASP A 45 -8.95 -14.44 17.16
C ASP A 45 -7.47 -14.65 17.47
N LEU A 46 -6.60 -13.98 16.73
CA LEU A 46 -5.15 -14.12 16.87
C LEU A 46 -4.63 -13.75 18.27
N ASN A 47 -5.34 -12.86 18.98
CA ASN A 47 -4.94 -12.45 20.32
C ASN A 47 -5.36 -13.47 21.41
N LYS A 48 -6.21 -14.43 21.04
CA LYS A 48 -6.80 -15.44 21.96
C LYS A 48 -6.52 -16.87 21.57
N MET A 49 -5.53 -17.11 20.72
CA MET A 49 -5.16 -18.47 20.31
C MET A 49 -4.56 -19.24 21.47
N LYS A 50 -5.30 -20.25 21.99
CA LYS A 50 -4.84 -21.10 23.11
C LYS A 50 -4.63 -22.55 22.72
N LYS A 51 -5.38 -23.07 21.73
CA LYS A 51 -5.33 -24.47 21.27
C LYS A 51 -4.48 -24.64 20.01
N LYS A 52 -4.14 -25.88 19.68
CA LYS A 52 -3.59 -26.23 18.38
C LYS A 52 -4.70 -26.30 17.33
N TYR A 53 -4.42 -25.82 16.12
CA TYR A 53 -5.35 -25.82 14.99
C TYR A 53 -4.79 -26.72 13.90
N ASN A 54 -5.59 -27.64 13.41
CA ASN A 54 -5.23 -28.45 12.24
C ASN A 54 -5.72 -27.70 10.99
N ALA A 55 -4.86 -26.85 10.42
CA ALA A 55 -5.20 -26.01 9.28
C ALA A 55 -4.21 -26.23 8.14
N ASP A 56 -4.72 -26.41 6.91
CA ASP A 56 -3.90 -26.49 5.70
C ASP A 56 -3.59 -25.11 5.14
N ILE A 57 -4.52 -24.16 5.30
CA ILE A 57 -4.45 -22.80 4.77
C ILE A 57 -4.77 -21.80 5.87
N TYR A 58 -3.98 -20.74 5.95
CA TYR A 58 -4.35 -19.54 6.69
C TYR A 58 -4.65 -18.40 5.69
N TRP A 59 -5.85 -17.82 5.78
CA TRP A 59 -6.26 -16.65 5.01
C TRP A 59 -6.63 -15.52 5.94
N GLY A 60 -5.78 -14.50 6.04
CA GLY A 60 -5.96 -13.45 7.03
C GLY A 60 -5.24 -12.14 6.72
N THR A 61 -5.37 -11.18 7.64
CA THR A 61 -4.77 -9.84 7.53
C THR A 61 -3.48 -9.68 8.31
N ARG A 62 -3.28 -10.51 9.31
CA ARG A 62 -2.14 -10.47 10.22
C ARG A 62 -1.54 -11.85 10.32
N ILE A 63 -0.30 -11.91 10.74
CA ILE A 63 0.37 -13.12 11.21
C ILE A 63 1.08 -12.77 12.50
N ASN A 64 1.04 -13.68 13.43
CA ASN A 64 1.85 -13.68 14.63
C ASN A 64 2.52 -15.04 14.78
N ASP A 65 3.43 -15.17 15.72
CA ASP A 65 4.13 -16.43 16.01
C ASP A 65 3.18 -17.57 16.37
N ASP A 66 2.04 -17.27 16.97
CA ASP A 66 1.06 -18.31 17.33
C ASP A 66 0.48 -19.03 16.13
N ILE A 67 0.33 -18.37 14.97
CA ILE A 67 -0.09 -19.05 13.73
C ILE A 67 0.87 -20.18 13.39
N PHE A 68 2.17 -19.94 13.47
CA PHE A 68 3.18 -20.94 13.14
C PHE A 68 3.32 -22.00 14.21
N LYS A 69 3.29 -21.61 15.50
CA LYS A 69 3.43 -22.54 16.63
C LYS A 69 2.20 -23.43 16.81
N ARG A 70 1.02 -22.93 16.48
CA ARG A 70 -0.25 -23.59 16.79
C ARG A 70 -0.97 -24.17 15.57
N CYS A 71 -0.64 -23.75 14.34
CA CYS A 71 -1.21 -24.34 13.14
C CYS A 71 -0.39 -25.55 12.69
N ILE A 72 -0.93 -26.74 12.95
CA ILE A 72 -0.34 -28.00 12.49
C ILE A 72 -0.72 -28.18 11.01
N ASN A 73 0.21 -28.66 10.19
CA ASN A 73 0.00 -28.94 8.76
C ASN A 73 -0.23 -27.72 7.84
N LEU A 74 0.14 -26.52 8.29
CA LEU A 74 0.02 -25.31 7.47
C LEU A 74 0.90 -25.41 6.21
N LYS A 75 0.28 -25.27 5.04
CA LYS A 75 0.92 -25.40 3.73
C LYS A 75 0.90 -24.09 2.94
N TRP A 76 -0.11 -23.26 3.19
CA TRP A 76 -0.28 -22.02 2.45
C TRP A 76 -0.85 -20.91 3.35
N ILE A 77 -0.22 -19.74 3.23
CA ILE A 77 -0.67 -18.48 3.85
C ILE A 77 -1.07 -17.52 2.74
N HIS A 78 -2.29 -17.00 2.80
CA HIS A 78 -2.75 -15.94 1.90
C HIS A 78 -3.06 -14.67 2.68
N PHE A 79 -2.30 -13.61 2.40
CA PHE A 79 -2.58 -12.31 2.99
C PHE A 79 -3.70 -11.59 2.23
N GLY A 80 -4.72 -11.14 2.95
CA GLY A 80 -5.76 -10.27 2.43
C GLY A 80 -5.29 -8.85 2.17
N SER A 81 -4.06 -8.51 2.51
CA SER A 81 -3.43 -7.22 2.26
C SER A 81 -2.40 -7.30 1.14
N VAL A 82 -2.00 -6.14 0.61
CA VAL A 82 -0.87 -6.04 -0.34
C VAL A 82 0.47 -6.10 0.40
N GLY A 83 0.53 -5.42 1.56
CA GLY A 83 1.72 -5.38 2.41
C GLY A 83 1.83 -6.61 3.30
N ILE A 84 3.04 -7.11 3.40
CA ILE A 84 3.40 -8.23 4.26
C ILE A 84 4.42 -7.80 5.32
N ASP A 85 4.49 -6.51 5.57
CA ASP A 85 5.48 -5.88 6.47
C ASP A 85 5.37 -6.34 7.93
N LYS A 86 4.31 -7.08 8.25
CA LYS A 86 4.05 -7.66 9.57
C LYS A 86 4.43 -9.14 9.65
N LEU A 87 5.03 -9.69 8.59
CA LEU A 87 5.58 -11.04 8.60
C LEU A 87 6.96 -10.97 9.24
N ASP A 88 7.12 -11.57 10.39
CA ASP A 88 8.44 -11.80 10.98
C ASP A 88 9.04 -13.02 10.30
N TYR A 89 9.93 -12.77 9.33
CA TYR A 89 10.55 -13.84 8.52
C TYR A 89 11.66 -14.58 9.27
N ASP A 90 12.20 -13.99 10.32
CA ASP A 90 13.42 -14.50 10.94
C ASP A 90 13.18 -15.76 11.78
N ASN A 91 11.92 -16.00 12.20
CA ASN A 91 11.55 -17.08 13.11
C ASN A 91 10.80 -18.24 12.44
N VAL A 92 10.61 -18.24 11.13
CA VAL A 92 9.76 -19.23 10.45
C VAL A 92 10.49 -19.88 9.29
N ASP A 93 10.51 -21.23 9.29
CA ASP A 93 10.94 -21.99 8.12
C ASP A 93 9.91 -21.88 6.99
N LEU A 94 9.87 -20.70 6.35
CA LEU A 94 9.01 -20.43 5.20
C LEU A 94 9.38 -21.23 3.95
N LYS A 95 10.47 -22.02 3.99
CA LYS A 95 10.87 -22.88 2.86
C LYS A 95 9.83 -23.95 2.56
N LYS A 96 9.01 -24.31 3.56
CA LYS A 96 7.97 -25.36 3.45
C LYS A 96 6.55 -24.79 3.31
N ILE A 97 6.34 -23.48 3.50
CA ILE A 97 5.01 -22.86 3.48
C ILE A 97 4.95 -21.88 2.32
N LEU A 98 3.97 -22.06 1.42
CA LEU A 98 3.70 -21.09 0.36
C LEU A 98 3.11 -19.82 0.96
N VAL A 99 3.66 -18.66 0.59
CA VAL A 99 3.14 -17.37 1.03
C VAL A 99 2.72 -16.55 -0.18
N SER A 100 1.47 -16.11 -0.21
CA SER A 100 0.94 -15.23 -1.25
C SER A 100 0.18 -14.07 -0.66
N ASN A 101 -0.03 -13.01 -1.45
CA ASN A 101 -0.75 -11.83 -1.01
C ASN A 101 -1.78 -11.34 -2.06
N SER A 102 -2.61 -10.40 -1.65
CA SER A 102 -3.61 -9.75 -2.51
C SER A 102 -3.02 -8.58 -3.29
N LYS A 103 -1.88 -8.83 -3.97
CA LYS A 103 -1.19 -7.82 -4.78
C LYS A 103 -2.14 -7.18 -5.79
N SER A 104 -2.08 -5.86 -5.92
CA SER A 104 -2.87 -5.03 -6.85
C SER A 104 -4.33 -4.79 -6.46
N ILE A 105 -4.85 -5.38 -5.39
CA ILE A 105 -6.26 -5.26 -5.02
C ILE A 105 -6.71 -3.79 -4.88
N ASN A 106 -5.86 -2.96 -4.28
CA ASN A 106 -6.14 -1.56 -3.98
C ASN A 106 -5.46 -0.57 -4.93
N SER A 107 -4.85 -1.03 -6.02
CA SER A 107 -4.06 -0.16 -6.90
C SER A 107 -4.87 0.96 -7.55
N ASP A 108 -6.15 0.70 -7.85
CA ASP A 108 -7.05 1.71 -8.43
C ASP A 108 -7.40 2.78 -7.39
N ALA A 109 -7.73 2.36 -6.18
CA ALA A 109 -8.11 3.28 -5.10
C ALA A 109 -6.94 4.21 -4.72
N VAL A 110 -5.74 3.63 -4.52
CA VAL A 110 -4.54 4.43 -4.22
C VAL A 110 -4.18 5.36 -5.38
N PHE A 111 -4.32 4.89 -6.63
CA PHE A 111 -4.09 5.74 -7.81
C PHE A 111 -5.05 6.94 -7.82
N ASN A 112 -6.33 6.74 -7.53
CA ASN A 112 -7.32 7.83 -7.46
C ASN A 112 -6.96 8.85 -6.37
N LEU A 113 -6.49 8.39 -5.20
CA LEU A 113 -6.02 9.30 -4.14
C LEU A 113 -4.81 10.12 -4.59
N ILE A 114 -3.86 9.48 -5.29
CA ILE A 114 -2.69 10.19 -5.84
C ILE A 114 -3.12 11.23 -6.86
N LEU A 115 -4.09 10.92 -7.75
CA LEU A 115 -4.62 11.88 -8.71
C LEU A 115 -5.23 13.09 -8.01
N TYR A 116 -6.01 12.88 -6.96
CA TYR A 116 -6.56 13.98 -6.15
C TYR A 116 -5.44 14.86 -5.61
N PHE A 117 -4.39 14.28 -5.02
CA PHE A 117 -3.25 15.04 -4.53
C PHE A 117 -2.48 15.75 -5.63
N LEU A 118 -2.27 15.12 -6.79
CA LEU A 118 -1.63 15.74 -7.95
C LEU A 118 -2.43 16.94 -8.47
N ILE A 119 -3.75 16.82 -8.57
CA ILE A 119 -4.63 17.92 -8.97
C ILE A 119 -4.51 19.06 -7.96
N ASP A 120 -4.48 18.77 -6.66
CA ASP A 120 -4.31 19.81 -5.64
C ASP A 120 -2.93 20.49 -5.71
N THR A 121 -1.86 19.76 -6.11
CA THR A 121 -0.53 20.39 -6.30
C THR A 121 -0.57 21.48 -7.37
N SER A 122 -1.42 21.36 -8.37
CA SER A 122 -1.58 22.31 -9.47
C SER A 122 -2.67 23.37 -9.18
N ARG A 123 -3.82 22.98 -8.65
CA ARG A 123 -4.99 23.84 -8.49
C ARG A 123 -5.18 24.46 -7.11
N LYS A 124 -4.40 23.99 -6.09
CA LYS A 124 -4.43 24.51 -4.72
C LYS A 124 -5.83 24.49 -4.05
N ILE A 125 -6.62 23.46 -4.35
CA ILE A 125 -8.02 23.33 -3.92
C ILE A 125 -8.13 23.38 -2.38
N LEU A 126 -7.27 22.62 -1.67
CA LEU A 126 -7.29 22.57 -0.22
C LEU A 126 -6.93 23.91 0.44
N LYS A 127 -6.07 24.71 -0.21
CA LYS A 127 -5.76 26.08 0.25
C LYS A 127 -6.90 27.03 -0.03
N GLY A 128 -7.71 26.76 -1.05
CA GLY A 128 -8.87 27.54 -1.44
C GLY A 128 -10.12 27.33 -0.61
N LYS A 129 -10.16 26.30 0.24
CA LYS A 129 -11.36 25.88 0.98
C LYS A 129 -12.00 26.97 1.86
N ASN A 130 -11.25 27.99 2.27
CA ASN A 130 -11.73 29.08 3.14
C ASN A 130 -11.68 30.42 2.44
N LEU A 131 -11.90 30.46 1.13
CA LEU A 131 -11.86 31.67 0.32
C LEU A 131 -13.16 32.45 0.42
N ASN A 132 -13.14 33.51 1.23
CA ASN A 132 -14.27 34.39 1.37
C ASN A 132 -13.97 35.84 0.86
N ASN A 133 -12.82 36.11 0.22
CA ASN A 133 -12.49 37.43 -0.27
C ASN A 133 -11.56 37.46 -1.50
N ARG A 134 -11.59 38.53 -2.25
CA ARG A 134 -10.82 38.80 -3.47
C ARG A 134 -9.31 38.68 -3.27
N ILE A 135 -8.77 39.07 -2.13
CA ILE A 135 -7.33 39.07 -1.84
C ILE A 135 -6.82 37.63 -1.78
N THR A 136 -7.63 36.71 -1.27
CA THR A 136 -7.26 35.28 -1.17
C THR A 136 -7.33 34.61 -2.55
N TYR A 137 -8.30 35.00 -3.41
CA TYR A 137 -8.38 34.55 -4.81
C TYR A 137 -7.09 34.88 -5.56
N GLU A 138 -6.63 36.13 -5.54
CA GLU A 138 -5.41 36.56 -6.23
C GLU A 138 -4.16 35.87 -5.72
N LYS A 139 -4.06 35.61 -4.40
CA LYS A 139 -2.94 34.87 -3.81
C LYS A 139 -2.90 33.40 -4.26
N ILE A 140 -4.04 32.79 -4.51
CA ILE A 140 -4.14 31.41 -4.99
C ILE A 140 -3.92 31.32 -6.49
N TYR A 141 -4.56 32.18 -7.25
CA TYR A 141 -4.42 32.29 -8.72
C TYR A 141 -2.94 32.33 -9.14
N LYS A 142 -2.12 33.17 -8.52
CA LYS A 142 -0.68 33.25 -8.78
C LYS A 142 0.11 31.97 -8.48
N LYS A 143 -0.46 31.03 -7.76
CA LYS A 143 0.16 29.74 -7.38
C LYS A 143 -0.37 28.55 -8.16
N CYS A 144 -1.44 28.75 -8.93
CA CYS A 144 -1.95 27.72 -9.82
C CYS A 144 -1.01 27.54 -11.01
N LYS A 145 -0.79 26.30 -11.40
CA LYS A 145 0.02 25.89 -12.56
C LYS A 145 -0.71 24.79 -13.30
N ASP A 146 -0.37 24.53 -14.53
CA ASP A 146 -0.82 23.32 -15.17
C ASP A 146 -0.04 22.11 -14.66
N LEU A 147 -0.69 20.95 -14.66
CA LEU A 147 -0.06 19.75 -14.17
C LEU A 147 1.13 19.34 -15.05
N SER A 148 1.04 19.59 -16.35
CA SER A 148 2.09 19.38 -17.34
C SER A 148 3.35 20.23 -17.12
N ASP A 149 3.23 21.37 -16.42
CA ASP A 149 4.39 22.23 -16.11
C ASP A 149 5.23 21.72 -14.95
N GLN A 150 4.79 20.64 -14.28
CA GLN A 150 5.47 20.10 -13.12
C GLN A 150 6.42 18.96 -13.52
N LYS A 151 7.65 19.00 -12.99
CA LYS A 151 8.58 17.88 -13.04
C LYS A 151 8.30 16.94 -11.87
N ILE A 152 7.87 15.72 -12.18
CA ILE A 152 7.41 14.74 -11.20
C ILE A 152 8.39 13.59 -11.11
N CYS A 153 8.75 13.17 -9.89
CA CYS A 153 9.50 11.95 -9.66
C CYS A 153 8.68 10.97 -8.80
N VAL A 154 8.53 9.74 -9.27
CA VAL A 154 7.87 8.65 -8.55
C VAL A 154 8.93 7.69 -8.01
N LEU A 155 9.02 7.56 -6.71
CA LEU A 155 9.92 6.62 -6.05
C LEU A 155 9.28 5.23 -6.02
N GLY A 156 9.81 4.33 -6.83
CA GLY A 156 9.33 2.96 -7.02
C GLY A 156 8.51 2.76 -8.29
N TYR A 157 8.69 1.59 -8.92
CA TYR A 157 7.97 1.23 -10.15
C TYR A 157 7.19 -0.08 -9.98
N GLY A 158 5.97 0.04 -9.48
CA GLY A 158 5.02 -1.06 -9.25
C GLY A 158 3.72 -0.89 -10.02
N ASN A 159 2.65 -1.57 -9.56
CA ASN A 159 1.34 -1.53 -10.24
C ASN A 159 0.69 -0.15 -10.24
N ILE A 160 0.88 0.63 -9.16
CA ILE A 160 0.36 2.01 -9.08
C ILE A 160 1.15 2.90 -10.04
N SER A 161 2.48 2.78 -10.04
CA SER A 161 3.35 3.56 -10.95
C SER A 161 3.05 3.29 -12.43
N LYS A 162 2.70 2.04 -12.80
CA LYS A 162 2.25 1.71 -14.16
C LYS A 162 0.95 2.43 -14.56
N LYS A 163 0.05 2.69 -13.60
CA LYS A 163 -1.16 3.48 -13.85
C LYS A 163 -0.82 4.96 -13.99
N LEU A 164 0.08 5.47 -13.13
CA LEU A 164 0.60 6.85 -13.25
C LEU A 164 1.30 7.06 -14.58
N GLN A 165 2.07 6.10 -15.07
CA GLN A 165 2.69 6.18 -16.40
C GLN A 165 1.64 6.33 -17.51
N ARG A 166 0.64 5.44 -17.55
CA ARG A 166 -0.43 5.55 -18.57
C ARG A 166 -1.15 6.90 -18.50
N PHE A 167 -1.37 7.40 -17.30
CA PHE A 167 -1.93 8.72 -17.08
C PHE A 167 -0.97 9.81 -17.58
N SER A 168 0.33 9.71 -17.31
CA SER A 168 1.33 10.67 -17.78
C SER A 168 1.46 10.68 -19.29
N ASP A 169 1.37 9.53 -19.94
CA ASP A 169 1.40 9.42 -21.41
C ASP A 169 0.19 10.16 -22.04
N LEU A 170 -1.01 10.02 -21.43
CA LEU A 170 -2.23 10.65 -21.89
C LEU A 170 -2.19 12.18 -21.69
N TYR A 171 -1.69 12.64 -20.55
CA TYR A 171 -1.65 14.08 -20.18
C TYR A 171 -0.32 14.75 -20.49
N LYS A 172 0.62 14.06 -21.15
CA LYS A 172 1.95 14.56 -21.53
C LYS A 172 2.73 15.15 -20.35
N LEU A 173 2.72 14.45 -19.21
CA LEU A 173 3.40 14.90 -18.00
C LEU A 173 4.89 14.55 -18.03
N ASP A 174 5.73 15.47 -17.53
CA ASP A 174 7.16 15.21 -17.29
C ASP A 174 7.31 14.40 -16.00
N ILE A 175 7.34 13.05 -16.13
CA ILE A 175 7.39 12.12 -15.02
C ILE A 175 8.53 11.12 -15.15
N LYS A 176 9.34 10.99 -14.10
CA LYS A 176 10.43 10.00 -13.99
C LYS A 176 10.11 8.98 -12.89
N PHE A 177 10.56 7.74 -13.10
CA PHE A 177 10.30 6.66 -12.13
C PHE A 177 11.63 6.12 -11.57
N LEU A 178 11.83 6.24 -10.26
CA LEU A 178 12.99 5.62 -9.60
C LEU A 178 12.78 4.11 -9.49
N SER A 179 13.64 3.32 -10.10
CA SER A 179 13.61 1.86 -10.00
C SER A 179 14.99 1.25 -10.19
N GLN A 180 15.28 0.18 -9.46
CA GLN A 180 16.48 -0.63 -9.68
C GLN A 180 16.43 -1.47 -10.98
N ARG A 181 15.23 -1.68 -11.51
CA ARG A 181 15.01 -2.45 -12.75
C ARG A 181 15.04 -1.52 -13.94
N LYS A 182 16.05 -1.67 -14.80
CA LYS A 182 16.08 -0.95 -16.08
C LYS A 182 14.90 -1.40 -16.96
N ASN A 183 14.25 -0.45 -17.59
CA ASN A 183 13.20 -0.71 -18.58
C ASN A 183 13.35 0.27 -19.75
N LYS A 184 13.69 -0.25 -20.95
CA LYS A 184 13.94 0.58 -22.14
C LYS A 184 12.72 1.36 -22.65
N LYS A 185 11.50 0.96 -22.24
CA LYS A 185 10.24 1.58 -22.71
C LYS A 185 9.69 2.66 -21.77
N ILE A 186 10.41 2.99 -20.70
CA ILE A 186 9.90 3.83 -19.64
C ILE A 186 11.03 4.72 -19.13
N ASP A 187 10.69 5.94 -18.75
CA ASP A 187 11.59 6.92 -18.19
C ASP A 187 12.00 6.54 -16.75
N VAL A 188 12.77 5.45 -16.65
CA VAL A 188 13.26 4.92 -15.37
C VAL A 188 14.64 5.48 -15.10
N ILE A 189 14.80 6.04 -13.92
CA ILE A 189 16.05 6.56 -13.38
C ILE A 189 16.56 5.68 -12.23
N ASN A 190 17.87 5.65 -12.04
CA ASN A 190 18.48 5.04 -10.88
C ASN A 190 18.62 6.04 -9.71
N GLU A 191 19.10 5.58 -8.56
CA GLU A 191 19.25 6.41 -7.36
C GLU A 191 20.25 7.57 -7.55
N ARG A 192 21.36 7.34 -8.26
CA ARG A 192 22.34 8.39 -8.55
C ARG A 192 21.73 9.51 -9.40
N GLU A 193 20.99 9.14 -10.45
CA GLU A 193 20.28 10.08 -11.31
C GLU A 193 19.20 10.84 -10.54
N PHE A 194 18.46 10.17 -9.66
CA PHE A 194 17.50 10.82 -8.78
C PHE A 194 18.17 11.86 -7.88
N LEU A 195 19.27 11.50 -7.20
CA LEU A 195 19.97 12.41 -6.29
C LEU A 195 20.62 13.60 -7.00
N ASN A 196 21.09 13.43 -8.23
CA ASN A 196 21.64 14.52 -9.04
C ASN A 196 20.58 15.51 -9.50
N ASN A 197 19.34 15.03 -9.72
CA ASN A 197 18.25 15.83 -10.27
C ASN A 197 17.19 16.22 -9.23
N ILE A 198 17.34 15.84 -7.98
CA ILE A 198 16.32 16.03 -6.93
C ILE A 198 15.89 17.48 -6.77
N LYS A 199 16.81 18.43 -6.94
CA LYS A 199 16.56 19.88 -6.89
C LYS A 199 15.68 20.39 -8.04
N ASN A 200 15.46 19.60 -9.08
CA ASN A 200 14.69 19.99 -10.26
C ASN A 200 13.22 19.57 -10.16
N TYR A 201 12.88 18.59 -9.31
CA TYR A 201 11.49 18.10 -9.19
C TYR A 201 10.61 19.09 -8.43
N ASP A 202 9.41 19.26 -8.92
CA ASP A 202 8.33 20.05 -8.30
C ASP A 202 7.46 19.16 -7.39
N THR A 203 7.34 17.88 -7.75
CA THR A 203 6.56 16.90 -6.99
C THR A 203 7.32 15.57 -6.89
N ILE A 204 7.40 15.01 -5.68
CA ILE A 204 7.90 13.66 -5.43
C ILE A 204 6.78 12.81 -4.86
N ILE A 205 6.53 11.64 -5.51
CA ILE A 205 5.53 10.66 -5.09
C ILE A 205 6.24 9.44 -4.53
N ASN A 206 6.09 9.15 -3.24
CA ASN A 206 6.69 7.98 -2.62
C ASN A 206 5.76 6.77 -2.68
N LEU A 207 6.13 5.75 -3.47
CA LEU A 207 5.47 4.45 -3.62
C LEU A 207 6.41 3.29 -3.28
N LEU A 208 7.51 3.56 -2.58
CA LEU A 208 8.44 2.53 -2.18
C LEU A 208 7.77 1.48 -1.28
N LYS A 209 8.01 0.21 -1.58
CA LYS A 209 7.82 -0.87 -0.64
C LYS A 209 8.93 -0.80 0.40
N PHE A 210 8.58 -1.09 1.65
CA PHE A 210 9.60 -1.21 2.68
C PHE A 210 10.43 -2.49 2.50
N ASN A 211 11.74 -2.34 2.69
CA ASN A 211 12.71 -3.40 2.95
C ASN A 211 13.84 -2.80 3.82
N SER A 212 14.72 -3.62 4.36
CA SER A 212 15.81 -3.17 5.24
C SER A 212 16.73 -2.11 4.58
N LYS A 213 16.96 -2.22 3.26
CA LYS A 213 17.86 -1.30 2.52
C LYS A 213 17.28 0.09 2.30
N ASN A 214 15.94 0.25 2.33
CA ASN A 214 15.29 1.55 2.11
C ASN A 214 14.62 2.11 3.37
N ASN A 215 14.99 1.60 4.55
CA ASN A 215 14.58 2.19 5.81
C ASN A 215 15.07 3.65 5.90
N ASN A 216 14.16 4.58 6.19
CA ASN A 216 14.45 6.01 6.21
C ASN A 216 15.13 6.51 4.92
N PHE A 217 14.74 6.00 3.76
CA PHE A 217 15.27 6.46 2.47
C PHE A 217 15.11 7.97 2.32
N LEU A 218 13.91 8.50 2.57
CA LEU A 218 13.68 9.93 2.64
C LEU A 218 14.15 10.46 4.00
N ASN A 219 15.42 10.81 4.10
CA ASN A 219 16.07 11.31 5.30
C ASN A 219 16.51 12.78 5.15
N LYS A 220 17.16 13.32 6.18
CA LYS A 220 17.64 14.71 6.20
C LYS A 220 18.46 15.07 4.99
N LYS A 221 19.43 14.21 4.60
CA LYS A 221 20.33 14.49 3.45
C LYS A 221 19.55 14.64 2.14
N ILE A 222 18.46 13.89 1.99
CA ILE A 222 17.58 13.94 0.82
C ILE A 222 16.69 15.18 0.88
N PHE A 223 16.06 15.47 2.03
CA PHE A 223 15.22 16.66 2.19
C PHE A 223 16.02 17.97 1.99
N ASP A 224 17.25 18.03 2.47
CA ASP A 224 18.10 19.23 2.33
C ASP A 224 18.44 19.58 0.85
N LYS A 225 18.37 18.57 -0.06
CA LYS A 225 18.60 18.76 -1.50
C LYS A 225 17.34 19.14 -2.28
N MET A 226 16.16 19.03 -1.69
CA MET A 226 14.89 19.31 -2.36
C MET A 226 14.63 20.80 -2.51
N LYS A 227 13.75 21.15 -3.47
CA LYS A 227 13.20 22.52 -3.55
C LYS A 227 12.47 22.88 -2.25
N LYS A 228 12.61 24.14 -1.82
CA LYS A 228 11.91 24.65 -0.62
C LYS A 228 10.38 24.74 -0.77
N ASN A 229 9.87 24.68 -1.99
CA ASN A 229 8.46 24.74 -2.34
C ASN A 229 7.93 23.43 -2.97
N ILE A 230 8.62 22.32 -2.73
CA ILE A 230 8.28 21.01 -3.27
C ILE A 230 6.93 20.50 -2.76
N ASN A 231 6.25 19.71 -3.59
CA ASN A 231 5.12 18.90 -3.16
C ASN A 231 5.56 17.45 -2.90
N LEU A 232 5.19 16.90 -1.77
CA LEU A 232 5.47 15.54 -1.36
C LEU A 232 4.16 14.77 -1.29
N ILE A 233 4.02 13.67 -2.04
CA ILE A 233 2.87 12.76 -1.99
C ILE A 233 3.35 11.42 -1.42
N LEU A 234 3.05 11.16 -0.16
CA LEU A 234 3.61 10.08 0.64
C LEU A 234 2.53 9.04 0.93
N VAL A 235 2.30 8.14 -0.01
CA VAL A 235 1.28 7.07 0.08
C VAL A 235 1.89 5.66 0.10
N GLY A 236 3.22 5.58 0.15
CA GLY A 236 3.98 4.35 0.36
C GLY A 236 4.06 3.94 1.83
N ARG A 237 5.14 3.28 2.21
CA ARG A 237 5.38 2.82 3.59
C ARG A 237 6.06 3.88 4.43
N LEU A 238 5.50 4.20 5.62
CA LEU A 238 6.06 5.21 6.53
C LEU A 238 7.52 4.89 6.94
N LYS A 239 7.87 3.63 7.10
CA LYS A 239 9.26 3.20 7.39
C LYS A 239 10.29 3.64 6.36
N THR A 240 9.87 4.02 5.14
CA THR A 240 10.77 4.60 4.13
C THR A 240 11.06 6.09 4.34
N ILE A 241 10.48 6.71 5.39
CA ILE A 241 10.53 8.14 5.64
C ILE A 241 11.03 8.37 7.06
N ASP A 242 12.08 9.17 7.22
CA ASP A 242 12.42 9.74 8.52
C ASP A 242 11.46 10.89 8.83
N LEU A 243 10.44 10.57 9.65
CA LEU A 243 9.41 11.52 10.04
C LEU A 243 9.93 12.72 10.83
N SER A 244 11.05 12.56 11.54
CA SER A 244 11.68 13.67 12.27
C SER A 244 12.31 14.66 11.30
N SER A 245 13.01 14.17 10.28
CA SER A 245 13.58 14.99 9.21
C SER A 245 12.49 15.64 8.36
N LEU A 246 11.39 14.92 8.06
CA LEU A 246 10.23 15.49 7.36
C LEU A 246 9.61 16.64 8.18
N SER A 247 9.41 16.43 9.49
CA SER A 247 8.90 17.45 10.40
C SER A 247 9.75 18.72 10.36
N PHE A 248 11.06 18.57 10.50
CA PHE A 248 12.00 19.69 10.44
C PHE A 248 11.94 20.40 9.09
N PHE A 249 11.93 19.65 7.99
CA PHE A 249 11.85 20.19 6.64
C PHE A 249 10.57 21.03 6.42
N LEU A 250 9.40 20.50 6.82
CA LEU A 250 8.11 21.20 6.67
C LEU A 250 8.01 22.42 7.59
N LYS A 251 8.59 22.35 8.79
CA LYS A 251 8.62 23.50 9.71
C LYS A 251 9.44 24.65 9.12
N LYS A 252 10.58 24.34 8.49
CA LYS A 252 11.49 25.32 7.87
C LYS A 252 10.93 25.87 6.54
N ASN A 253 10.27 25.03 5.74
CA ASN A 253 9.87 25.35 4.38
C ASN A 253 8.32 25.47 4.27
N LYS A 254 7.76 26.62 4.64
CA LYS A 254 6.31 26.85 4.68
C LYS A 254 5.62 26.79 3.31
N ASN A 255 6.38 26.92 2.22
CA ASN A 255 5.87 26.80 0.85
C ASN A 255 5.87 25.36 0.32
N ALA A 256 6.60 24.43 0.97
CA ALA A 256 6.45 23.01 0.68
C ALA A 256 5.05 22.55 1.09
N MET A 257 4.53 21.52 0.40
CA MET A 257 3.25 20.87 0.76
C MET A 257 3.45 19.36 0.83
N CYS A 258 2.95 18.74 1.88
CA CYS A 258 2.98 17.30 2.06
C CYS A 258 1.57 16.74 2.09
N TYR A 259 1.30 15.75 1.24
CA TYR A 259 0.08 14.94 1.22
C TYR A 259 0.47 13.53 1.68
N MET A 260 -0.16 13.02 2.71
CA MET A 260 0.18 11.73 3.29
C MET A 260 -1.07 10.88 3.51
N ASP A 261 -0.98 9.60 3.15
CA ASP A 261 -1.98 8.60 3.54
C ASP A 261 -1.37 7.74 4.66
N GLY A 262 -1.52 8.18 5.89
CA GLY A 262 -0.81 7.63 7.06
C GLY A 262 -1.73 7.16 8.17
N ILE A 263 -1.20 6.28 9.03
CA ILE A 263 -1.90 5.80 10.22
C ILE A 263 -1.78 6.86 11.30
N LEU A 264 -2.90 7.45 11.72
CA LEU A 264 -2.94 8.52 12.73
C LEU A 264 -2.44 8.07 14.11
N GLU A 265 -2.41 6.77 14.37
CA GLU A 265 -1.90 6.19 15.63
C GLU A 265 -0.35 6.21 15.72
N GLU A 266 0.35 6.56 14.62
CA GLU A 266 1.80 6.74 14.66
C GLU A 266 2.15 7.99 15.48
N PRO A 267 2.80 7.87 16.66
CA PRO A 267 3.02 9.01 17.59
C PRO A 267 3.78 10.19 16.95
N LYS A 268 4.66 9.88 15.98
CA LYS A 268 5.44 10.91 15.27
C LYS A 268 4.57 11.74 14.34
N LEU A 269 3.48 11.19 13.79
CA LEU A 269 2.52 11.94 12.96
C LEU A 269 1.74 12.96 13.78
N ASN A 270 1.47 12.68 15.07
CA ASN A 270 0.78 13.62 15.96
C ASN A 270 1.50 14.97 16.08
N LYS A 271 2.85 14.98 15.94
CA LYS A 271 3.65 16.21 16.01
C LYS A 271 3.50 17.10 14.76
N ILE A 272 3.14 16.53 13.63
CA ILE A 272 3.12 17.25 12.34
C ILE A 272 1.72 17.43 11.76
N LYS A 273 0.70 16.70 12.23
CA LYS A 273 -0.66 16.73 11.67
C LYS A 273 -1.31 18.13 11.66
N ASN A 274 -0.87 19.01 12.56
CA ASN A 274 -1.40 20.38 12.68
C ASN A 274 -0.60 21.41 11.87
N TYR A 275 0.43 21.02 11.12
CA TYR A 275 1.14 21.96 10.26
C TYR A 275 0.23 22.40 9.10
N LYS A 276 0.25 23.72 8.76
CA LYS A 276 -0.58 24.28 7.68
C LYS A 276 -0.21 23.76 6.28
N ASN A 277 0.96 23.13 6.15
CA ASN A 277 1.50 22.62 4.90
C ASN A 277 1.58 21.08 4.86
N ILE A 278 0.75 20.41 5.65
CA ILE A 278 0.53 18.97 5.53
C ILE A 278 -0.97 18.68 5.47
N PHE A 279 -1.32 17.68 4.67
CA PHE A 279 -2.66 17.09 4.60
C PHE A 279 -2.53 15.58 4.78
N ILE A 280 -3.18 15.04 5.79
CA ILE A 280 -3.09 13.62 6.14
C ILE A 280 -4.46 12.98 6.03
N THR A 281 -4.57 11.90 5.24
CA THR A 281 -5.73 11.02 5.25
C THR A 281 -5.48 9.83 6.19
N PRO A 282 -6.52 9.28 6.85
CA PRO A 282 -6.37 8.24 7.86
C PRO A 282 -6.19 6.85 7.23
N HIS A 283 -5.20 6.69 6.37
CA HIS A 283 -4.86 5.44 5.67
C HIS A 283 -6.02 4.84 4.88
N ILE A 284 -6.75 5.69 4.15
CA ILE A 284 -7.94 5.30 3.38
C ILE A 284 -7.67 5.03 1.90
N GLY A 285 -6.46 5.33 1.42
CA GLY A 285 -6.14 5.24 -0.01
C GLY A 285 -6.33 3.85 -0.61
N GLY A 286 -6.30 2.80 0.22
CA GLY A 286 -6.52 1.44 -0.24
C GLY A 286 -7.97 0.94 -0.16
N TYR A 287 -8.92 1.73 0.38
CA TYR A 287 -10.28 1.29 0.64
C TYR A 287 -11.23 1.58 -0.52
N PHE A 288 -12.16 0.63 -0.80
CA PHE A 288 -13.20 0.77 -1.80
C PHE A 288 -14.36 -0.21 -1.53
N LYS A 289 -15.56 0.15 -1.99
CA LYS A 289 -16.82 -0.59 -1.71
C LYS A 289 -16.76 -2.08 -2.07
N ASN A 290 -16.15 -2.42 -3.20
CA ASN A 290 -16.12 -3.79 -3.71
C ASN A 290 -14.87 -4.58 -3.26
N TYR A 291 -14.27 -4.21 -2.12
CA TYR A 291 -13.07 -4.86 -1.59
C TYR A 291 -13.22 -6.38 -1.50
N TRP A 292 -14.31 -6.87 -0.89
CA TRP A 292 -14.53 -8.30 -0.70
C TRP A 292 -14.73 -9.07 -2.00
N ILE A 293 -15.38 -8.48 -3.00
CA ILE A 293 -15.52 -9.12 -4.31
C ILE A 293 -14.15 -9.39 -4.92
N LYS A 294 -13.26 -8.40 -4.93
CA LYS A 294 -11.89 -8.56 -5.43
C LYS A 294 -11.06 -9.49 -4.55
N GLN A 295 -11.20 -9.40 -3.23
CA GLN A 295 -10.46 -10.22 -2.27
C GLN A 295 -10.78 -11.71 -2.43
N ILE A 296 -12.06 -12.05 -2.49
CA ILE A 296 -12.54 -13.41 -2.71
C ILE A 296 -12.05 -13.93 -4.06
N SER A 297 -12.19 -13.14 -5.13
CA SER A 297 -11.74 -13.54 -6.45
C SER A 297 -10.24 -13.89 -6.49
N ILE A 298 -9.38 -13.09 -5.83
CA ILE A 298 -7.94 -13.40 -5.75
C ILE A 298 -7.69 -14.68 -4.96
N PHE A 299 -8.38 -14.86 -3.84
CA PHE A 299 -8.26 -16.05 -3.01
C PHE A 299 -8.75 -17.30 -3.75
N GLU A 300 -9.93 -17.26 -4.39
CA GLU A 300 -10.50 -18.37 -5.16
C GLU A 300 -9.58 -18.84 -6.31
N VAL A 301 -8.97 -17.88 -7.03
CA VAL A 301 -7.99 -18.20 -8.08
C VAL A 301 -6.82 -18.99 -7.48
N ASN A 302 -6.27 -18.53 -6.37
CA ASN A 302 -5.16 -19.19 -5.71
C ASN A 302 -5.59 -20.51 -5.04
N LEU A 303 -6.78 -20.59 -4.48
CA LEU A 303 -7.34 -21.83 -3.94
C LEU A 303 -7.47 -22.91 -5.02
N LYS A 304 -7.98 -22.55 -6.20
CA LYS A 304 -8.03 -23.48 -7.35
C LYS A 304 -6.65 -23.97 -7.76
N LEU A 305 -5.66 -23.06 -7.82
CA LEU A 305 -4.28 -23.42 -8.14
C LEU A 305 -3.66 -24.33 -7.07
N PHE A 306 -3.88 -24.03 -5.78
CA PHE A 306 -3.40 -24.82 -4.65
C PHE A 306 -3.97 -26.24 -4.69
N LEU A 307 -5.29 -26.40 -4.87
CA LEU A 307 -5.95 -27.69 -4.96
C LEU A 307 -5.50 -28.50 -6.17
N SER A 308 -5.09 -27.83 -7.25
CA SER A 308 -4.56 -28.44 -8.47
C SER A 308 -3.03 -28.63 -8.44
N LYS A 309 -2.36 -28.36 -7.30
CA LYS A 309 -0.91 -28.41 -7.14
C LYS A 309 -0.14 -27.57 -8.17
N LYS A 310 -0.75 -26.47 -8.64
CA LYS A 310 -0.15 -25.51 -9.58
C LYS A 310 0.47 -24.33 -8.85
N LYS A 311 1.40 -23.63 -9.52
CA LYS A 311 2.06 -22.43 -8.96
C LYS A 311 1.03 -21.34 -8.65
N LEU A 312 1.03 -20.83 -7.41
CA LEU A 312 0.14 -19.77 -6.98
C LEU A 312 0.52 -18.43 -7.62
N LYS A 313 -0.47 -17.55 -7.78
CA LYS A 313 -0.25 -16.16 -8.16
C LYS A 313 0.15 -15.33 -6.94
N ASN A 314 0.94 -14.27 -7.19
CA ASN A 314 1.38 -13.33 -6.15
C ASN A 314 2.14 -14.01 -4.99
N LEU A 315 2.94 -15.04 -5.27
CA LEU A 315 3.88 -15.58 -4.30
C LEU A 315 4.86 -14.49 -3.87
N VAL A 316 5.28 -14.58 -2.61
CA VAL A 316 6.14 -13.62 -1.94
C VAL A 316 7.47 -14.22 -1.56
N ASN A 317 7.51 -15.54 -1.37
CA ASN A 317 8.68 -16.37 -1.14
C ASN A 317 8.99 -17.26 -2.33
#